data_b1df0e76cd4e9ffbb6ae3c335211ab3b
#
_entry.id   b1df0e76cd4e9ffbb6ae3c335211ab3b
#
_cell.length_a   1.000
_cell.length_b   1.000
_cell.length_c   1.000
_cell.angle_alpha   90.00
_cell.angle_beta   90.00
_cell.angle_gamma   90.00
#
_symmetry.space_group_name_H-M   'P 1'
#
loop_
_entity.id
_entity.type
_entity.pdbx_description
1 polymer ?
#
loop_
_entity_poly.entity_id
_entity_poly.type
_entity_poly.pdbx_seq_one_letter_code
_entity_poly.pdbx_strand_id
1 'polypeptide(L)'
;MITALTKKILHVSVGTLLISSAASAKVYLNSMCHMAANSTQGVVQGDKTKDDKFPLASISKVVTTLWAIDRLGPDYRYATKLHITPTANGAVDIHIEGSRDPMFGRNLGYFLMSELNRMKIKKIEKMTFDENFLLTWRAEEKPLIAGTTPKYETIEEQAAVVRSTLINAFGTGVNSLLYKNLRAKAAKNGVQMVESPSVSIRNVAFTPKASFQKAANTQTAILRSAPLRSILKRMNNQSNNYIADTMFWNLGGTEKFEQYVKTTLAASDEDIVFHNGSGNNEGSVAKPIYNEATCEMMVKILYRLDKNLSVKGYDLSDVMAVAGKDRDSTVRGYGGNMAGSTIAKTGSVNKAKTLAGSISTKNGEIYFAVLMHTDQDQNRSDWGVASQQIKTKVAQLISTNGGPKKVNYTEQLPLPFDAKSYLVSPTVPAVVAKK
;
A
#
# COMPACT_ATOMS: atom_id res chain seq x y z
N MET A 1 52.52 -35.52 67.25
CA MET A 1 52.91 -34.13 67.22
C MET A 1 52.56 -33.58 65.87
N ILE A 2 51.43 -32.98 65.69
CA ILE A 2 50.96 -32.45 64.42
C ILE A 2 50.55 -31.01 64.70
N THR A 3 51.29 -30.07 64.14
CA THR A 3 51.09 -28.63 64.25
C THR A 3 50.03 -28.16 63.26
N ALA A 4 48.99 -27.53 63.75
CA ALA A 4 47.92 -26.94 62.96
C ALA A 4 48.33 -25.57 62.39
N LEU A 5 48.23 -25.39 61.08
CA LEU A 5 48.42 -24.12 60.36
C LEU A 5 47.07 -23.52 60.11
N THR A 6 46.74 -22.44 60.76
CA THR A 6 45.52 -21.63 60.52
C THR A 6 45.72 -20.69 59.34
N LYS A 7 45.02 -20.91 58.19
CA LYS A 7 44.94 -19.95 57.10
C LYS A 7 43.84 -18.94 57.36
N LYS A 8 44.22 -17.66 57.51
CA LYS A 8 43.31 -16.53 57.44
C LYS A 8 42.90 -16.26 55.98
N ILE A 9 41.63 -16.40 55.70
CA ILE A 9 41.05 -15.99 54.40
C ILE A 9 40.61 -14.52 54.55
N LEU A 10 41.30 -13.69 53.76
CA LEU A 10 40.95 -12.28 53.62
C LEU A 10 39.80 -12.15 52.61
N HIS A 11 38.60 -11.79 53.07
CA HIS A 11 37.49 -11.49 52.15
C HIS A 11 37.62 -10.05 51.64
N VAL A 12 38.01 -9.91 50.37
CA VAL A 12 37.93 -8.64 49.66
C VAL A 12 36.55 -8.57 49.04
N SER A 13 35.67 -7.77 49.63
CA SER A 13 34.35 -7.41 49.04
C SER A 13 34.59 -6.42 47.91
N VAL A 14 34.58 -6.91 46.67
CA VAL A 14 34.48 -6.03 45.49
C VAL A 14 33.04 -5.55 45.36
N GLY A 15 32.83 -4.34 45.86
CA GLY A 15 31.55 -3.64 45.61
C GLY A 15 31.43 -3.25 44.15
N THR A 16 30.66 -4.02 43.40
CA THR A 16 30.30 -3.66 42.03
C THR A 16 29.31 -2.49 42.11
N LEU A 17 29.82 -1.26 41.91
CA LEU A 17 28.95 -0.11 41.64
C LEU A 17 28.22 -0.39 40.32
N LEU A 18 26.98 -0.84 40.41
CA LEU A 18 26.03 -0.79 39.30
C LEU A 18 25.69 0.69 39.06
N ILE A 19 26.47 1.35 38.20
CA ILE A 19 26.03 2.60 37.59
C ILE A 19 24.89 2.22 36.64
N SER A 20 23.65 2.25 37.16
CA SER A 20 22.48 2.25 36.30
C SER A 20 22.50 3.57 35.54
N SER A 21 23.02 3.54 34.29
CA SER A 21 22.73 4.60 33.35
C SER A 21 21.21 4.63 33.16
N ALA A 22 20.56 5.50 33.91
CA ALA A 22 19.18 5.86 33.61
C ALA A 22 19.20 6.40 32.17
N ALA A 23 18.89 5.55 31.20
CA ALA A 23 18.64 6.00 29.87
C ALA A 23 17.52 7.03 29.97
N SER A 24 17.84 8.29 29.76
CA SER A 24 16.87 9.37 29.74
C SER A 24 15.77 8.98 28.78
N ALA A 25 14.57 8.72 29.30
CA ALA A 25 13.43 8.37 28.45
C ALA A 25 13.21 9.53 27.49
N LYS A 26 13.24 9.24 26.18
CA LYS A 26 13.00 10.26 25.16
C LYS A 26 11.62 10.87 25.38
N VAL A 27 11.58 12.18 25.40
CA VAL A 27 10.33 12.93 25.49
C VAL A 27 9.72 13.00 24.11
N TYR A 28 8.49 12.49 23.99
CA TYR A 28 7.68 12.64 22.79
C TYR A 28 6.65 13.74 23.01
N LEU A 29 6.65 14.72 22.11
CA LEU A 29 5.46 15.53 21.91
C LEU A 29 4.39 14.62 21.34
N ASN A 30 3.20 14.66 21.90
CA ASN A 30 2.13 13.79 21.43
C ASN A 30 0.81 14.55 21.32
N SER A 31 0.01 14.14 20.35
CA SER A 31 -1.38 14.54 20.20
C SER A 31 -2.22 13.28 20.04
N MET A 32 -3.28 13.20 20.80
CA MET A 32 -4.30 12.17 20.66
C MET A 32 -5.66 12.82 20.59
N CYS A 33 -6.43 12.40 19.60
CA CYS A 33 -7.80 12.86 19.46
C CYS A 33 -8.71 11.75 18.95
N HIS A 34 -10.01 11.92 19.17
CA HIS A 34 -11.03 10.98 18.75
C HIS A 34 -12.39 11.66 18.57
N MET A 35 -13.27 11.02 17.80
CA MET A 35 -14.65 11.43 17.58
C MET A 35 -15.54 10.19 17.51
N ALA A 36 -16.66 10.22 18.23
CA ALA A 36 -17.67 9.18 18.10
C ALA A 36 -18.37 9.28 16.74
N ALA A 37 -18.60 8.15 16.07
CA ALA A 37 -19.23 8.10 14.74
C ALA A 37 -20.67 8.64 14.72
N ASN A 38 -21.35 8.61 15.87
CA ASN A 38 -22.70 9.15 16.08
C ASN A 38 -22.71 10.60 16.61
N SER A 39 -21.57 11.27 16.65
CA SER A 39 -21.50 12.68 17.05
C SER A 39 -22.27 13.55 16.05
N THR A 40 -23.40 14.11 16.48
CA THR A 40 -24.24 14.98 15.64
C THR A 40 -23.58 16.32 15.33
N GLN A 41 -22.63 16.73 16.16
CA GLN A 41 -21.90 17.99 16.02
C GLN A 41 -20.52 17.83 15.37
N GLY A 42 -20.09 16.59 15.09
CA GLY A 42 -18.75 16.32 14.55
C GLY A 42 -17.60 16.79 15.46
N VAL A 43 -17.85 16.90 16.77
CA VAL A 43 -16.88 17.44 17.74
C VAL A 43 -15.76 16.43 17.96
N VAL A 44 -14.55 16.85 17.67
CA VAL A 44 -13.33 16.10 17.96
C VAL A 44 -12.85 16.44 19.37
N GLN A 45 -12.76 15.41 20.20
CA GLN A 45 -12.17 15.48 21.55
C GLN A 45 -10.70 15.13 21.47
N GLY A 46 -9.85 15.76 22.29
CA GLY A 46 -8.43 15.45 22.26
C GLY A 46 -7.58 16.24 23.23
N ASP A 47 -6.27 16.01 23.15
CA ASP A 47 -5.25 16.73 23.91
C ASP A 47 -5.21 18.21 23.49
N LYS A 48 -4.56 19.07 24.27
CA LYS A 48 -4.39 20.50 23.96
C LYS A 48 -3.67 20.75 22.63
N THR A 49 -2.90 19.78 22.15
CA THR A 49 -2.14 19.79 20.90
C THR A 49 -2.90 19.21 19.71
N LYS A 50 -4.22 19.00 19.83
CA LYS A 50 -5.01 18.38 18.73
C LYS A 50 -5.03 19.20 17.45
N ASP A 51 -4.81 20.50 17.57
CA ASP A 51 -4.78 21.47 16.47
C ASP A 51 -3.36 21.80 15.99
N ASP A 52 -2.32 21.22 16.63
CA ASP A 52 -0.93 21.36 16.20
C ASP A 52 -0.64 20.35 15.08
N LYS A 53 0.18 20.74 14.09
CA LYS A 53 0.63 19.84 13.03
C LYS A 53 1.73 18.91 13.50
N PHE A 54 1.64 17.65 13.12
CA PHE A 54 2.63 16.61 13.39
C PHE A 54 2.97 15.84 12.12
N PRO A 55 4.22 15.35 11.98
CA PRO A 55 4.58 14.43 10.92
C PRO A 55 3.72 13.17 10.94
N LEU A 56 3.06 12.90 9.82
CA LEU A 56 2.12 11.79 9.70
C LEU A 56 2.80 10.45 9.48
N ALA A 57 3.98 10.45 8.87
CA ALA A 57 4.59 9.22 8.38
C ALA A 57 3.58 8.44 7.50
N SER A 58 3.56 7.12 7.57
CA SER A 58 2.70 6.29 6.71
C SER A 58 1.20 6.35 6.99
N ILE A 59 0.71 7.07 8.01
CA ILE A 59 -0.75 7.34 8.07
C ILE A 59 -1.20 8.35 7.00
N SER A 60 -0.27 9.05 6.34
CA SER A 60 -0.52 9.80 5.08
C SER A 60 -1.28 8.96 4.05
N LYS A 61 -1.07 7.65 4.02
CA LYS A 61 -1.77 6.73 3.10
C LYS A 61 -3.29 6.68 3.33
N VAL A 62 -3.77 7.03 4.52
CA VAL A 62 -5.21 7.17 4.80
C VAL A 62 -5.77 8.37 4.04
N VAL A 63 -5.01 9.47 4.01
CA VAL A 63 -5.38 10.69 3.26
C VAL A 63 -5.35 10.41 1.76
N THR A 64 -4.30 9.76 1.27
CA THR A 64 -4.21 9.31 -0.13
C THR A 64 -5.36 8.36 -0.50
N THR A 65 -5.78 7.50 0.44
CA THR A 65 -6.94 6.61 0.28
C THR A 65 -8.22 7.42 0.11
N LEU A 66 -8.47 8.40 0.99
CA LEU A 66 -9.65 9.26 0.88
C LEU A 66 -9.67 9.99 -0.47
N TRP A 67 -8.56 10.63 -0.84
CA TRP A 67 -8.47 11.36 -2.11
C TRP A 67 -8.75 10.46 -3.31
N ALA A 68 -8.19 9.24 -3.32
CA ALA A 68 -8.43 8.28 -4.39
C ALA A 68 -9.90 7.82 -4.45
N ILE A 69 -10.54 7.57 -3.30
CA ILE A 69 -11.97 7.19 -3.21
C ILE A 69 -12.85 8.34 -3.68
N ASP A 70 -12.57 9.58 -3.27
CA ASP A 70 -13.34 10.75 -3.67
C ASP A 70 -13.27 11.02 -5.19
N ARG A 71 -12.10 10.76 -5.80
CA ARG A 71 -11.88 11.07 -7.22
C ARG A 71 -12.29 9.94 -8.17
N LEU A 72 -12.13 8.70 -7.76
CA LEU A 72 -12.26 7.53 -8.65
C LEU A 72 -13.39 6.58 -8.23
N GLY A 73 -13.75 6.59 -6.94
CA GLY A 73 -14.68 5.62 -6.36
C GLY A 73 -14.05 4.27 -6.03
N PRO A 74 -14.63 3.50 -5.07
CA PRO A 74 -14.03 2.26 -4.56
C PRO A 74 -13.99 1.13 -5.59
N ASP A 75 -14.85 1.15 -6.59
CA ASP A 75 -14.98 0.12 -7.63
C ASP A 75 -14.22 0.43 -8.92
N TYR A 76 -13.52 1.57 -8.97
CA TYR A 76 -12.67 1.94 -10.12
C TYR A 76 -11.64 0.83 -10.39
N ARG A 77 -11.35 0.60 -11.68
CA ARG A 77 -10.36 -0.39 -12.14
C ARG A 77 -9.45 0.23 -13.18
N TYR A 78 -8.17 0.06 -13.00
CA TYR A 78 -7.20 0.36 -14.05
C TYR A 78 -7.45 -0.56 -15.25
N ALA A 79 -7.39 0.00 -16.46
CA ALA A 79 -7.70 -0.70 -17.71
C ALA A 79 -6.50 -0.64 -18.65
N THR A 80 -5.61 -1.63 -18.53
CA THR A 80 -4.48 -1.78 -19.44
C THR A 80 -4.97 -2.42 -20.75
N LYS A 81 -4.70 -1.77 -21.88
CA LYS A 81 -5.12 -2.26 -23.19
C LYS A 81 -3.98 -2.99 -23.88
N LEU A 82 -4.30 -4.13 -24.47
CA LEU A 82 -3.42 -4.90 -25.31
C LEU A 82 -3.91 -4.81 -26.76
N HIS A 83 -3.15 -4.14 -27.60
CA HIS A 83 -3.39 -4.05 -29.03
C HIS A 83 -2.66 -5.21 -29.70
N ILE A 84 -3.41 -6.22 -30.16
CA ILE A 84 -2.92 -7.48 -30.65
C ILE A 84 -3.07 -7.50 -32.17
N THR A 85 -1.95 -7.60 -32.88
CA THR A 85 -1.90 -7.62 -34.34
C THR A 85 -1.38 -8.98 -34.84
N PRO A 86 -2.17 -9.80 -35.55
CA PRO A 86 -1.70 -11.05 -36.12
C PRO A 86 -0.58 -10.81 -37.12
N THR A 87 0.45 -11.70 -37.13
CA THR A 87 1.54 -11.71 -38.09
C THR A 87 1.41 -12.89 -39.07
N ALA A 88 2.11 -12.83 -40.20
CA ALA A 88 2.00 -13.85 -41.28
C ALA A 88 2.45 -15.26 -40.83
N ASN A 89 3.30 -15.38 -39.83
CA ASN A 89 3.87 -16.65 -39.35
C ASN A 89 3.11 -17.28 -38.15
N GLY A 90 1.88 -16.82 -37.87
CA GLY A 90 1.07 -17.34 -36.79
C GLY A 90 1.47 -16.85 -35.38
N ALA A 91 2.42 -15.92 -35.29
CA ALA A 91 2.71 -15.14 -34.07
C ALA A 91 1.83 -13.88 -34.01
N VAL A 92 2.00 -13.09 -33.00
CA VAL A 92 1.32 -11.78 -32.86
C VAL A 92 2.32 -10.70 -32.48
N ASP A 93 2.05 -9.47 -32.88
CA ASP A 93 2.62 -8.29 -32.24
C ASP A 93 1.65 -7.77 -31.18
N ILE A 94 2.17 -7.33 -30.04
CA ILE A 94 1.36 -6.76 -28.96
C ILE A 94 1.92 -5.39 -28.59
N HIS A 95 1.07 -4.36 -28.60
CA HIS A 95 1.36 -3.09 -27.95
C HIS A 95 0.55 -2.95 -26.66
N ILE A 96 1.21 -2.65 -25.57
CA ILE A 96 0.60 -2.41 -24.25
C ILE A 96 0.41 -0.90 -24.07
N GLU A 97 -0.84 -0.44 -24.14
CA GLU A 97 -1.23 0.89 -23.70
C GLU A 97 -1.49 0.83 -22.20
N GLY A 98 -0.56 1.36 -21.40
CA GLY A 98 -0.60 1.33 -19.96
C GLY A 98 -1.73 2.18 -19.39
N SER A 99 -2.13 1.87 -18.16
CA SER A 99 -3.15 2.60 -17.41
C SER A 99 -2.61 3.25 -16.14
N ARG A 100 -1.29 3.24 -15.93
CA ARG A 100 -0.59 3.65 -14.70
C ARG A 100 -1.05 2.86 -13.47
N ASP A 101 -1.42 1.58 -13.67
CA ASP A 101 -1.80 0.68 -12.57
C ASP A 101 -0.61 0.45 -11.62
N PRO A 102 -0.69 0.91 -10.36
CA PRO A 102 0.40 0.77 -9.40
C PRO A 102 0.62 -0.67 -8.94
N MET A 103 -0.29 -1.58 -9.26
CA MET A 103 -0.19 -3.00 -8.93
C MET A 103 0.14 -3.88 -10.14
N PHE A 104 0.50 -3.32 -11.29
CA PHE A 104 0.98 -4.11 -12.42
C PHE A 104 2.37 -4.67 -12.11
N GLY A 105 2.37 -5.77 -11.38
CA GLY A 105 3.57 -6.46 -10.94
C GLY A 105 3.59 -7.91 -11.38
N ARG A 106 4.45 -8.73 -10.75
CA ARG A 106 4.61 -10.15 -11.07
C ARG A 106 3.29 -10.93 -11.11
N ASN A 107 2.43 -10.73 -10.12
CA ASN A 107 1.18 -11.50 -10.04
C ASN A 107 0.23 -11.16 -11.18
N LEU A 108 0.09 -9.89 -11.54
CA LEU A 108 -0.73 -9.48 -12.69
C LEU A 108 -0.07 -9.88 -14.01
N GLY A 109 1.27 -9.85 -14.10
CA GLY A 109 2.02 -10.36 -15.23
C GLY A 109 1.80 -11.86 -15.46
N TYR A 110 1.82 -12.66 -14.41
CA TYR A 110 1.49 -14.10 -14.49
C TYR A 110 0.03 -14.35 -14.89
N PHE A 111 -0.89 -13.54 -14.39
CA PHE A 111 -2.28 -13.61 -14.82
C PHE A 111 -2.41 -13.26 -16.31
N LEU A 112 -1.75 -12.19 -16.77
CA LEU A 112 -1.71 -11.83 -18.19
C LEU A 112 -1.20 -12.99 -19.08
N MET A 113 -0.12 -13.67 -18.66
CA MET A 113 0.39 -14.84 -19.39
C MET A 113 -0.65 -15.95 -19.49
N SER A 114 -1.34 -16.24 -18.39
CA SER A 114 -2.44 -17.21 -18.37
C SER A 114 -3.53 -16.81 -19.37
N GLU A 115 -3.89 -15.55 -19.41
CA GLU A 115 -4.92 -15.02 -20.30
C GLU A 115 -4.51 -15.08 -21.77
N LEU A 116 -3.28 -14.72 -22.11
CA LEU A 116 -2.75 -14.84 -23.47
C LEU A 116 -2.80 -16.31 -23.95
N ASN A 117 -2.45 -17.27 -23.07
CA ASN A 117 -2.59 -18.70 -23.39
C ASN A 117 -4.04 -19.14 -23.58
N ARG A 118 -4.98 -18.63 -22.77
CA ARG A 118 -6.41 -18.88 -22.95
C ARG A 118 -6.91 -18.39 -24.30
N MET A 119 -6.34 -17.27 -24.79
CA MET A 119 -6.57 -16.75 -26.14
C MET A 119 -5.78 -17.49 -27.23
N LYS A 120 -5.08 -18.59 -26.90
CA LYS A 120 -4.21 -19.39 -27.80
C LYS A 120 -2.98 -18.64 -28.33
N ILE A 121 -2.60 -17.52 -27.72
CA ILE A 121 -1.40 -16.77 -28.06
C ILE A 121 -0.21 -17.42 -27.31
N LYS A 122 0.69 -18.03 -28.07
CA LYS A 122 1.91 -18.70 -27.56
C LYS A 122 3.20 -18.04 -28.03
N LYS A 123 3.15 -17.25 -29.10
CA LYS A 123 4.32 -16.61 -29.71
C LYS A 123 4.04 -15.12 -29.92
N ILE A 124 4.89 -14.28 -29.38
CA ILE A 124 4.87 -12.83 -29.58
C ILE A 124 6.16 -12.47 -30.33
N GLU A 125 6.03 -11.96 -31.54
CA GLU A 125 7.17 -11.52 -32.35
C GLU A 125 7.75 -10.22 -31.81
N LYS A 126 6.87 -9.25 -31.53
CA LYS A 126 7.24 -7.96 -30.97
C LYS A 126 6.23 -7.56 -29.90
N MET A 127 6.72 -7.26 -28.68
CA MET A 127 5.94 -6.63 -27.64
C MET A 127 6.44 -5.20 -27.44
N THR A 128 5.53 -4.23 -27.54
CA THR A 128 5.84 -2.83 -27.24
C THR A 128 4.99 -2.33 -26.09
N PHE A 129 5.44 -1.28 -25.42
CA PHE A 129 4.71 -0.66 -24.31
C PHE A 129 4.94 0.85 -24.31
N ASP A 130 3.99 1.60 -23.76
CA ASP A 130 4.03 3.05 -23.65
C ASP A 130 4.53 3.52 -22.26
N GLU A 131 4.64 4.85 -22.09
CA GLU A 131 5.05 5.52 -20.86
C GLU A 131 4.08 5.37 -19.68
N ASN A 132 2.86 4.87 -19.93
CA ASN A 132 1.86 4.62 -18.89
C ASN A 132 1.86 3.18 -18.40
N PHE A 133 2.69 2.32 -19.00
CA PHE A 133 2.84 0.95 -18.55
C PHE A 133 3.83 0.87 -17.38
N LEU A 134 3.29 0.89 -16.16
CA LEU A 134 4.09 0.71 -14.94
C LEU A 134 4.25 -0.78 -14.67
N LEU A 135 5.48 -1.25 -14.59
CA LEU A 135 5.79 -2.65 -14.29
C LEU A 135 6.64 -2.75 -13.02
N THR A 136 6.07 -3.34 -11.98
CA THR A 136 6.73 -3.58 -10.71
C THR A 136 6.84 -5.07 -10.47
N TRP A 137 7.90 -5.71 -10.96
CA TRP A 137 8.00 -7.17 -10.92
C TRP A 137 8.09 -7.74 -9.50
N ARG A 138 8.76 -7.06 -8.59
CA ARG A 138 8.82 -7.42 -7.18
C ARG A 138 7.93 -6.49 -6.35
N ALA A 139 7.34 -7.03 -5.29
CA ALA A 139 6.31 -6.34 -4.50
C ALA A 139 6.78 -5.01 -3.86
N GLU A 140 8.07 -4.80 -3.72
CA GLU A 140 8.67 -3.63 -3.07
C GLU A 140 9.62 -2.86 -4.01
N GLU A 141 9.68 -3.27 -5.29
CA GLU A 141 10.50 -2.57 -6.25
C GLU A 141 9.91 -1.20 -6.55
N LYS A 142 10.80 -0.24 -6.64
CA LYS A 142 10.47 1.09 -7.11
C LYS A 142 9.98 0.99 -8.55
N PRO A 143 9.14 1.94 -8.99
CA PRO A 143 8.64 1.92 -10.35
C PRO A 143 9.79 1.86 -11.35
N LEU A 144 9.62 1.04 -12.36
CA LEU A 144 10.59 0.89 -13.42
C LEU A 144 10.42 1.93 -14.55
N ILE A 145 9.41 2.81 -14.44
CA ILE A 145 9.14 3.85 -15.44
C ILE A 145 8.92 5.20 -14.75
N ALA A 146 9.43 6.26 -15.35
CA ALA A 146 9.43 7.62 -14.82
C ALA A 146 8.05 8.15 -14.46
N GLY A 147 8.03 9.04 -13.51
CA GLY A 147 6.85 9.78 -13.08
C GLY A 147 6.40 9.46 -11.66
N THR A 148 7.08 8.57 -10.94
CA THR A 148 6.67 8.19 -9.57
C THR A 148 7.79 8.16 -8.55
N THR A 149 9.00 8.11 -8.94
CA THR A 149 10.21 8.41 -8.15
C THR A 149 11.40 8.16 -9.06
N PRO A 150 12.06 9.16 -9.55
CA PRO A 150 13.13 8.99 -10.51
C PRO A 150 14.32 8.29 -9.84
N LYS A 151 14.62 7.08 -10.28
CA LYS A 151 15.93 6.46 -10.12
C LYS A 151 16.61 6.25 -11.45
N TYR A 152 15.91 6.56 -12.52
CA TYR A 152 16.42 6.42 -13.86
C TYR A 152 16.49 7.81 -14.47
N GLU A 153 17.56 8.11 -15.16
CA GLU A 153 17.80 9.43 -15.72
C GLU A 153 17.03 9.64 -17.01
N THR A 154 16.74 8.53 -17.74
CA THR A 154 16.02 8.57 -19.02
C THR A 154 14.90 7.53 -19.14
N ILE A 155 13.95 7.78 -20.05
CA ILE A 155 12.90 6.83 -20.41
C ILE A 155 13.50 5.56 -21.04
N GLU A 156 14.59 5.70 -21.79
CA GLU A 156 15.30 4.61 -22.47
C GLU A 156 15.91 3.64 -21.46
N GLU A 157 16.53 4.12 -20.39
CA GLU A 157 17.07 3.27 -19.33
C GLU A 157 15.97 2.47 -18.64
N GLN A 158 14.85 3.11 -18.35
CA GLN A 158 13.68 2.47 -17.77
C GLN A 158 13.08 1.42 -18.71
N ALA A 159 12.98 1.75 -19.99
CA ALA A 159 12.51 0.85 -21.01
C ALA A 159 13.42 -0.39 -21.13
N ALA A 160 14.73 -0.25 -20.98
CA ALA A 160 15.66 -1.39 -20.97
C ALA A 160 15.40 -2.34 -19.79
N VAL A 161 15.11 -1.80 -18.60
CA VAL A 161 14.75 -2.61 -17.42
C VAL A 161 13.41 -3.31 -17.60
N VAL A 162 12.38 -2.63 -18.10
CA VAL A 162 11.08 -3.22 -18.41
C VAL A 162 11.23 -4.34 -19.45
N ARG A 163 12.01 -4.10 -20.49
CA ARG A 163 12.31 -5.08 -21.53
C ARG A 163 12.92 -6.35 -20.97
N SER A 164 14.02 -6.24 -20.21
CA SER A 164 14.68 -7.39 -19.59
C SER A 164 13.76 -8.13 -18.62
N THR A 165 12.96 -7.40 -17.86
CA THR A 165 11.99 -7.96 -16.91
C THR A 165 10.91 -8.76 -17.63
N LEU A 166 10.32 -8.23 -18.70
CA LEU A 166 9.29 -8.94 -19.47
C LEU A 166 9.84 -10.20 -20.14
N ILE A 167 11.01 -10.13 -20.79
CA ILE A 167 11.64 -11.29 -21.42
C ILE A 167 11.90 -12.41 -20.39
N ASN A 168 12.50 -12.07 -19.26
CA ASN A 168 12.80 -13.03 -18.19
C ASN A 168 11.53 -13.61 -17.55
N ALA A 169 10.55 -12.76 -17.31
CA ALA A 169 9.30 -13.14 -16.68
C ALA A 169 8.50 -14.16 -17.49
N PHE A 170 8.40 -13.91 -18.79
CA PHE A 170 7.65 -14.77 -19.70
C PHE A 170 8.44 -16.03 -20.11
N GLY A 171 9.79 -15.99 -20.04
CA GLY A 171 10.64 -17.14 -20.39
C GLY A 171 10.78 -18.19 -19.30
N THR A 172 11.03 -17.79 -18.05
CA THR A 172 11.42 -18.71 -16.97
C THR A 172 10.47 -18.77 -15.78
N GLY A 173 9.60 -17.77 -15.65
CA GLY A 173 8.79 -17.57 -14.43
C GLY A 173 7.64 -18.56 -14.24
N VAL A 174 7.17 -19.20 -15.28
CA VAL A 174 5.88 -19.90 -15.32
C VAL A 174 5.89 -21.24 -14.58
N ASN A 175 7.01 -21.92 -14.56
CA ASN A 175 7.17 -23.20 -13.83
C ASN A 175 7.58 -23.00 -12.37
N SER A 176 7.62 -21.75 -11.90
CA SER A 176 8.05 -21.42 -10.56
C SER A 176 6.98 -21.79 -9.52
N LEU A 177 7.44 -22.08 -8.30
CA LEU A 177 6.59 -22.24 -7.13
C LEU A 177 5.68 -21.00 -6.91
N LEU A 178 6.15 -19.83 -7.32
CA LEU A 178 5.40 -18.57 -7.21
C LEU A 178 4.15 -18.57 -8.08
N TYR A 179 4.26 -19.05 -9.33
CA TYR A 179 3.10 -19.19 -10.20
C TYR A 179 2.09 -20.20 -9.67
N LYS A 180 2.56 -21.37 -9.22
CA LYS A 180 1.70 -22.42 -8.62
C LYS A 180 0.95 -21.89 -7.40
N ASN A 181 1.65 -21.17 -6.51
CA ASN A 181 1.03 -20.54 -5.33
C ASN A 181 0.02 -19.47 -5.70
N LEU A 182 0.31 -18.64 -6.71
CA LEU A 182 -0.63 -17.64 -7.21
C LEU A 182 -1.88 -18.29 -7.78
N ARG A 183 -1.74 -19.33 -8.61
CA ARG A 183 -2.85 -20.11 -9.19
C ARG A 183 -3.76 -20.68 -8.11
N ALA A 184 -3.16 -21.26 -7.06
CA ALA A 184 -3.93 -21.80 -5.93
C ALA A 184 -4.70 -20.70 -5.16
N LYS A 185 -4.10 -19.52 -4.99
CA LYS A 185 -4.77 -18.36 -4.37
C LYS A 185 -5.88 -17.81 -5.28
N ALA A 186 -5.62 -17.69 -6.57
CA ALA A 186 -6.60 -17.25 -7.56
C ALA A 186 -7.84 -18.16 -7.57
N ALA A 187 -7.64 -19.49 -7.58
CA ALA A 187 -8.74 -20.46 -7.55
C ALA A 187 -9.63 -20.31 -6.30
N LYS A 188 -9.04 -20.05 -5.12
CA LYS A 188 -9.79 -19.74 -3.89
C LYS A 188 -10.65 -18.48 -4.00
N ASN A 189 -10.29 -17.57 -4.90
CA ASN A 189 -11.01 -16.32 -5.18
C ASN A 189 -11.88 -16.43 -6.45
N GLY A 190 -12.17 -17.65 -6.92
CA GLY A 190 -13.03 -17.89 -8.09
C GLY A 190 -12.37 -17.55 -9.44
N VAL A 191 -11.05 -17.38 -9.49
CA VAL A 191 -10.31 -17.06 -10.71
C VAL A 191 -9.53 -18.30 -11.18
N GLN A 192 -9.83 -18.76 -12.39
CA GLN A 192 -9.13 -19.89 -13.00
C GLN A 192 -7.95 -19.40 -13.85
N MET A 193 -6.78 -19.95 -13.59
CA MET A 193 -5.56 -19.70 -14.36
C MET A 193 -5.10 -20.98 -15.05
N VAL A 194 -4.54 -20.84 -16.26
CA VAL A 194 -3.97 -21.96 -17.02
C VAL A 194 -2.89 -22.64 -16.19
N GLU A 195 -2.83 -23.99 -16.25
CA GLU A 195 -1.91 -24.75 -15.39
C GLU A 195 -0.44 -24.50 -15.70
N SER A 196 -0.08 -24.54 -16.96
CA SER A 196 1.29 -24.40 -17.45
C SER A 196 1.30 -23.48 -18.67
N PRO A 197 1.09 -22.16 -18.49
CA PRO A 197 1.09 -21.24 -19.60
C PRO A 197 2.49 -21.13 -20.19
N SER A 198 2.57 -21.04 -21.51
CA SER A 198 3.81 -20.85 -22.25
C SER A 198 3.62 -19.75 -23.29
N VAL A 199 4.36 -18.66 -23.12
CA VAL A 199 4.39 -17.54 -24.05
C VAL A 199 5.85 -17.17 -24.30
N SER A 200 6.28 -17.24 -25.56
CA SER A 200 7.59 -16.76 -25.96
C SER A 200 7.50 -15.35 -26.53
N ILE A 201 8.44 -14.49 -26.15
CA ILE A 201 8.58 -13.13 -26.67
C ILE A 201 9.94 -13.02 -27.34
N ARG A 202 9.95 -12.67 -28.62
CA ARG A 202 11.21 -12.51 -29.38
C ARG A 202 11.85 -11.15 -29.13
N ASN A 203 11.05 -10.09 -29.13
CA ASN A 203 11.54 -8.73 -28.95
C ASN A 203 10.61 -7.90 -28.06
N VAL A 204 11.19 -7.05 -27.22
CA VAL A 204 10.46 -6.07 -26.40
C VAL A 204 11.07 -4.69 -26.62
N ALA A 205 10.24 -3.68 -26.88
CA ALA A 205 10.69 -2.31 -27.11
C ALA A 205 9.74 -1.29 -26.51
N PHE A 206 10.27 -0.13 -26.15
CA PHE A 206 9.47 1.04 -25.81
C PHE A 206 8.93 1.70 -27.08
N THR A 207 7.68 2.13 -27.04
CA THR A 207 7.05 2.92 -28.11
C THR A 207 6.11 3.92 -27.46
N PRO A 208 6.42 5.23 -27.49
CA PRO A 208 5.57 6.24 -26.93
C PRO A 208 4.13 6.12 -27.41
N LYS A 209 3.17 6.41 -26.54
CA LYS A 209 1.74 6.37 -26.91
C LYS A 209 1.43 7.19 -28.15
N ALA A 210 2.03 8.38 -28.28
CA ALA A 210 1.85 9.26 -29.43
C ALA A 210 2.38 8.67 -30.75
N SER A 211 3.32 7.73 -30.70
CA SER A 211 3.95 7.09 -31.85
C SER A 211 3.29 5.76 -32.26
N PHE A 212 2.43 5.21 -31.41
CA PHE A 212 1.77 3.95 -31.71
C PHE A 212 0.62 4.14 -32.70
N GLN A 213 0.66 3.38 -33.79
CA GLN A 213 -0.40 3.36 -34.78
C GLN A 213 -1.00 1.96 -34.89
N LYS A 214 -2.31 1.86 -34.79
CA LYS A 214 -3.05 0.62 -34.98
C LYS A 214 -3.08 0.23 -36.43
N ALA A 215 -2.66 -0.99 -36.75
CA ALA A 215 -2.95 -1.58 -38.06
C ALA A 215 -4.45 -1.95 -38.21
N ALA A 216 -4.94 -2.05 -39.42
CA ALA A 216 -6.36 -2.32 -39.70
C ALA A 216 -6.86 -3.65 -39.10
N ASN A 217 -5.98 -4.66 -38.99
CA ASN A 217 -6.29 -5.97 -38.39
C ASN A 217 -5.98 -6.08 -36.91
N THR A 218 -5.67 -4.96 -36.21
CA THR A 218 -5.37 -4.94 -34.77
C THR A 218 -6.64 -5.08 -33.98
N GLN A 219 -6.67 -6.05 -33.06
CA GLN A 219 -7.71 -6.20 -32.04
C GLN A 219 -7.25 -5.63 -30.72
N THR A 220 -8.17 -5.10 -29.91
CA THR A 220 -7.85 -4.57 -28.59
C THR A 220 -8.50 -5.43 -27.52
N ALA A 221 -7.71 -6.06 -26.66
CA ALA A 221 -8.16 -6.68 -25.43
C ALA A 221 -7.89 -5.77 -24.23
N ILE A 222 -8.71 -5.85 -23.19
CA ILE A 222 -8.58 -5.04 -22.00
C ILE A 222 -8.35 -5.95 -20.80
N LEU A 223 -7.24 -5.72 -20.10
CA LEU A 223 -6.94 -6.31 -18.81
C LEU A 223 -7.32 -5.30 -17.72
N ARG A 224 -8.26 -5.67 -16.85
CA ARG A 224 -8.65 -4.81 -15.72
C ARG A 224 -7.95 -5.23 -14.45
N SER A 225 -7.53 -4.27 -13.64
CA SER A 225 -7.05 -4.52 -12.28
C SER A 225 -8.17 -5.04 -11.37
N ALA A 226 -7.82 -5.48 -10.18
CA ALA A 226 -8.76 -5.54 -9.06
C ALA A 226 -9.39 -4.15 -8.80
N PRO A 227 -10.53 -4.06 -8.10
CA PRO A 227 -11.12 -2.78 -7.78
C PRO A 227 -10.20 -1.93 -6.88
N LEU A 228 -10.32 -0.61 -6.97
CA LEU A 228 -9.47 0.34 -6.26
C LEU A 228 -9.40 0.07 -4.75
N ARG A 229 -10.53 -0.27 -4.11
CA ARG A 229 -10.55 -0.62 -2.68
C ARG A 229 -9.58 -1.76 -2.34
N SER A 230 -9.44 -2.78 -3.20
CA SER A 230 -8.49 -3.89 -2.99
C SER A 230 -7.04 -3.44 -3.13
N ILE A 231 -6.77 -2.51 -4.05
CA ILE A 231 -5.44 -1.89 -4.23
C ILE A 231 -5.08 -1.06 -2.98
N LEU A 232 -6.03 -0.25 -2.50
CA LEU A 232 -5.88 0.57 -1.30
C LEU A 232 -5.75 -0.29 -0.04
N LYS A 233 -6.51 -1.38 0.08
CA LYS A 233 -6.35 -2.37 1.14
C LYS A 233 -4.93 -2.92 1.19
N ARG A 234 -4.38 -3.33 0.04
CA ARG A 234 -3.01 -3.81 -0.05
C ARG A 234 -1.99 -2.73 0.31
N MET A 235 -2.18 -1.52 -0.19
CA MET A 235 -1.35 -0.35 0.12
C MET A 235 -1.28 -0.12 1.64
N ASN A 236 -2.41 -0.12 2.31
CA ASN A 236 -2.51 0.16 3.74
C ASN A 236 -2.05 -1.02 4.60
N ASN A 237 -2.39 -2.27 4.26
CA ASN A 237 -1.94 -3.46 4.98
C ASN A 237 -0.41 -3.52 5.05
N GLN A 238 0.24 -3.43 3.90
CA GLN A 238 1.70 -3.57 3.79
C GLN A 238 2.45 -2.26 3.97
N SER A 239 1.73 -1.14 4.12
CA SER A 239 2.33 0.19 4.12
C SER A 239 3.18 0.45 2.87
N ASN A 240 2.67 0.05 1.70
CA ASN A 240 3.39 0.10 0.45
C ASN A 240 3.54 1.55 -0.05
N ASN A 241 4.76 2.07 -0.01
CA ASN A 241 5.05 3.46 -0.41
C ASN A 241 4.89 3.65 -1.91
N TYR A 242 5.32 2.66 -2.70
CA TYR A 242 5.24 2.75 -4.16
C TYR A 242 3.79 2.91 -4.64
N ILE A 243 2.85 2.09 -4.13
CA ILE A 243 1.44 2.22 -4.51
C ILE A 243 0.90 3.60 -4.10
N ALA A 244 1.26 4.07 -2.91
CA ALA A 244 0.78 5.35 -2.40
C ALA A 244 1.30 6.55 -3.22
N ASP A 245 2.60 6.58 -3.51
CA ASP A 245 3.21 7.67 -4.26
C ASP A 245 2.74 7.66 -5.73
N THR A 246 2.66 6.47 -6.34
CA THR A 246 2.09 6.32 -7.70
C THR A 246 0.64 6.82 -7.74
N MET A 247 -0.18 6.45 -6.75
CA MET A 247 -1.57 6.91 -6.65
C MET A 247 -1.65 8.44 -6.54
N PHE A 248 -0.86 9.03 -5.64
CA PHE A 248 -0.79 10.46 -5.41
C PHE A 248 -0.46 11.24 -6.70
N TRP A 249 0.57 10.79 -7.42
CA TRP A 249 0.97 11.40 -8.68
C TRP A 249 -0.04 11.16 -9.81
N ASN A 250 -0.68 10.00 -9.86
CA ASN A 250 -1.76 9.73 -10.82
C ASN A 250 -2.98 10.63 -10.62
N LEU A 251 -3.22 11.07 -9.38
CA LEU A 251 -4.31 12.02 -9.04
C LEU A 251 -3.94 13.48 -9.31
N GLY A 252 -2.69 13.76 -9.68
CA GLY A 252 -2.21 15.09 -10.07
C GLY A 252 -1.19 15.72 -9.12
N GLY A 253 -0.66 14.96 -8.16
CA GLY A 253 0.42 15.40 -7.27
C GLY A 253 0.05 16.53 -6.31
N THR A 254 1.05 17.24 -5.85
CA THR A 254 0.93 18.27 -4.79
C THR A 254 -0.06 19.36 -5.15
N GLU A 255 0.02 19.94 -6.36
CA GLU A 255 -0.86 21.02 -6.80
C GLU A 255 -2.35 20.62 -6.74
N LYS A 256 -2.70 19.45 -7.27
CA LYS A 256 -4.09 18.98 -7.25
C LYS A 256 -4.54 18.54 -5.87
N PHE A 257 -3.62 18.10 -5.04
CA PHE A 257 -3.90 17.80 -3.64
C PHE A 257 -4.21 19.07 -2.84
N GLU A 258 -3.43 20.14 -2.98
CA GLU A 258 -3.72 21.44 -2.35
C GLU A 258 -5.08 22.00 -2.77
N GLN A 259 -5.42 21.89 -4.06
CA GLN A 259 -6.75 22.25 -4.54
C GLN A 259 -7.84 21.39 -3.86
N TYR A 260 -7.63 20.07 -3.73
CA TYR A 260 -8.54 19.16 -3.06
C TYR A 260 -8.73 19.51 -1.57
N VAL A 261 -7.65 19.84 -0.86
CA VAL A 261 -7.68 20.29 0.54
C VAL A 261 -8.59 21.51 0.68
N LYS A 262 -8.36 22.55 -0.12
CA LYS A 262 -9.12 23.79 -0.07
C LYS A 262 -10.59 23.62 -0.45
N THR A 263 -10.88 22.89 -1.54
CA THR A 263 -12.22 22.85 -2.11
C THR A 263 -13.10 21.73 -1.54
N THR A 264 -12.50 20.61 -1.15
CA THR A 264 -13.24 19.40 -0.76
C THR A 264 -13.17 19.13 0.73
N LEU A 265 -12.01 19.35 1.35
CA LEU A 265 -11.86 19.20 2.79
C LEU A 265 -12.19 20.48 3.56
N ALA A 266 -12.33 21.60 2.87
CA ALA A 266 -12.53 22.93 3.45
C ALA A 266 -11.48 23.26 4.53
N ALA A 267 -10.21 22.92 4.24
CA ALA A 267 -9.08 23.02 5.14
C ALA A 267 -7.97 23.89 4.51
N SER A 268 -6.99 24.26 5.31
CA SER A 268 -5.86 25.10 4.95
C SER A 268 -4.52 24.38 5.15
N ASP A 269 -3.44 25.06 4.79
CA ASP A 269 -2.08 24.58 5.06
C ASP A 269 -1.75 24.55 6.57
N GLU A 270 -2.56 25.22 7.41
CA GLU A 270 -2.46 25.10 8.88
C GLU A 270 -2.99 23.76 9.37
N ASP A 271 -3.92 23.15 8.65
CA ASP A 271 -4.52 21.87 9.00
C ASP A 271 -3.75 20.68 8.45
N ILE A 272 -3.24 20.80 7.21
CA ILE A 272 -2.64 19.67 6.49
C ILE A 272 -1.72 20.14 5.34
N VAL A 273 -0.51 19.54 5.26
CA VAL A 273 0.46 19.75 4.18
C VAL A 273 0.96 18.42 3.66
N PHE A 274 1.02 18.24 2.33
CA PHE A 274 1.43 17.01 1.68
C PHE A 274 2.45 17.25 0.57
N HIS A 275 3.47 16.39 0.53
CA HIS A 275 4.53 16.39 -0.48
C HIS A 275 4.51 15.11 -1.33
N ASN A 276 3.99 14.00 -0.77
CA ASN A 276 3.87 12.70 -1.46
C ASN A 276 2.72 11.88 -0.89
N GLY A 277 2.40 10.74 -1.53
CA GLY A 277 1.29 9.87 -1.10
C GLY A 277 1.62 8.98 0.10
N SER A 278 2.89 8.70 0.36
CA SER A 278 3.34 7.70 1.32
C SER A 278 3.66 8.25 2.71
N GLY A 279 4.00 9.53 2.81
CA GLY A 279 4.50 10.17 4.03
C GLY A 279 5.98 9.87 4.31
N ASN A 280 6.73 9.45 3.28
CA ASN A 280 8.18 9.38 3.38
C ASN A 280 8.80 10.78 3.44
N ASN A 281 10.04 10.83 3.95
CA ASN A 281 10.85 12.02 3.93
C ASN A 281 11.25 12.38 2.48
N GLU A 282 10.90 13.59 2.03
CA GLU A 282 11.34 14.18 0.75
C GLU A 282 12.58 15.05 0.90
N GLY A 283 12.94 15.42 2.11
CA GLY A 283 14.14 16.20 2.41
C GLY A 283 15.38 15.33 2.65
N SER A 284 16.46 15.99 3.04
CA SER A 284 17.66 15.31 3.53
C SER A 284 17.47 14.77 4.95
N VAL A 285 18.43 13.97 5.42
CA VAL A 285 18.45 13.52 6.83
C VAL A 285 18.54 14.70 7.79
N ALA A 286 19.34 15.72 7.42
CA ALA A 286 19.54 16.91 8.25
C ALA A 286 18.38 17.92 8.18
N LYS A 287 17.62 17.93 7.08
CA LYS A 287 16.44 18.79 6.88
C LYS A 287 15.31 17.94 6.32
N PRO A 288 14.65 17.14 7.15
CA PRO A 288 13.56 16.29 6.69
C PRO A 288 12.33 17.13 6.34
N ILE A 289 11.64 16.70 5.28
CA ILE A 289 10.37 17.26 4.83
C ILE A 289 9.34 16.13 4.90
N TYR A 290 8.34 16.28 5.74
CA TYR A 290 7.30 15.28 5.96
C TYR A 290 5.92 15.80 5.56
N ASN A 291 5.03 14.90 5.21
CA ASN A 291 3.61 15.22 5.25
C ASN A 291 3.20 15.46 6.69
N GLU A 292 2.44 16.52 6.94
CA GLU A 292 1.99 16.91 8.26
C GLU A 292 0.50 17.17 8.28
N ALA A 293 -0.15 16.89 9.38
CA ALA A 293 -1.52 17.33 9.65
C ALA A 293 -1.78 17.43 11.16
N THR A 294 -2.86 18.14 11.49
CA THR A 294 -3.40 18.17 12.84
C THR A 294 -4.08 16.83 13.18
N CYS A 295 -4.12 16.48 14.46
CA CYS A 295 -4.82 15.30 14.92
C CYS A 295 -6.32 15.39 14.59
N GLU A 296 -6.92 16.56 14.78
CA GLU A 296 -8.31 16.84 14.46
C GLU A 296 -8.62 16.58 12.98
N MET A 297 -7.76 17.06 12.08
CA MET A 297 -7.92 16.84 10.63
C MET A 297 -7.89 15.37 10.27
N MET A 298 -6.97 14.59 10.87
CA MET A 298 -6.89 13.14 10.63
C MET A 298 -8.15 12.39 11.04
N VAL A 299 -8.79 12.77 12.15
CA VAL A 299 -10.06 12.17 12.58
C VAL A 299 -11.20 12.53 11.63
N LYS A 300 -11.29 13.80 11.18
CA LYS A 300 -12.27 14.24 10.17
C LYS A 300 -12.10 13.50 8.84
N ILE A 301 -10.85 13.25 8.41
CA ILE A 301 -10.53 12.46 7.21
C ILE A 301 -11.03 11.02 7.34
N LEU A 302 -10.82 10.36 8.47
CA LEU A 302 -11.28 8.99 8.72
C LEU A 302 -12.82 8.92 8.70
N TYR A 303 -13.47 9.84 9.36
CA TYR A 303 -14.94 9.95 9.34
C TYR A 303 -15.47 10.09 7.90
N ARG A 304 -14.91 11.03 7.13
CA ARG A 304 -15.30 11.26 5.74
C ARG A 304 -15.05 10.02 4.87
N LEU A 305 -13.90 9.36 5.04
CA LEU A 305 -13.56 8.14 4.30
C LEU A 305 -14.60 7.05 4.56
N ASP A 306 -14.95 6.82 5.82
CA ASP A 306 -15.95 5.83 6.19
C ASP A 306 -17.34 6.15 5.61
N LYS A 307 -17.76 7.41 5.69
CA LYS A 307 -19.04 7.85 5.08
C LYS A 307 -19.06 7.64 3.57
N ASN A 308 -17.99 7.96 2.87
CA ASN A 308 -17.92 7.80 1.41
C ASN A 308 -17.92 6.33 0.99
N LEU A 309 -17.30 5.46 1.79
CA LEU A 309 -17.34 4.01 1.59
C LEU A 309 -18.73 3.45 1.87
N SER A 310 -19.39 3.88 2.94
CA SER A 310 -20.70 3.36 3.38
C SER A 310 -21.81 3.63 2.37
N VAL A 311 -21.76 4.72 1.62
CA VAL A 311 -22.69 5.00 0.50
C VAL A 311 -22.66 3.90 -0.58
N LYS A 312 -21.54 3.18 -0.68
CA LYS A 312 -21.35 2.07 -1.63
C LYS A 312 -21.47 0.70 -0.97
N GLY A 313 -21.85 0.64 0.31
CA GLY A 313 -21.94 -0.62 1.06
C GLY A 313 -20.60 -1.19 1.52
N TYR A 314 -19.56 -0.38 1.59
CA TYR A 314 -18.23 -0.71 2.10
C TYR A 314 -17.97 -0.01 3.44
N ASP A 315 -16.93 -0.44 4.15
CA ASP A 315 -16.45 0.18 5.38
C ASP A 315 -14.92 0.34 5.37
N LEU A 316 -14.36 0.88 6.44
CA LEU A 316 -12.91 1.07 6.55
C LEU A 316 -12.11 -0.22 6.44
N SER A 317 -12.70 -1.39 6.78
CA SER A 317 -12.01 -2.69 6.68
C SER A 317 -11.79 -3.12 5.22
N ASP A 318 -12.52 -2.56 4.27
CA ASP A 318 -12.31 -2.81 2.83
C ASP A 318 -11.05 -2.12 2.27
N VAL A 319 -10.55 -1.10 2.96
CA VAL A 319 -9.38 -0.30 2.51
C VAL A 319 -8.24 -0.23 3.53
N MET A 320 -8.47 -0.61 4.78
CA MET A 320 -7.49 -0.55 5.88
C MET A 320 -7.39 -1.87 6.63
N ALA A 321 -6.31 -2.06 7.38
CA ALA A 321 -6.02 -3.30 8.09
C ALA A 321 -6.84 -3.47 9.37
N VAL A 322 -7.41 -4.66 9.58
CA VAL A 322 -8.04 -5.06 10.84
C VAL A 322 -6.99 -5.69 11.76
N ALA A 323 -6.79 -5.07 12.93
CA ALA A 323 -5.78 -5.45 13.90
C ALA A 323 -5.94 -6.92 14.34
N GLY A 324 -4.83 -7.68 14.35
CA GLY A 324 -4.79 -9.08 14.73
C GLY A 324 -5.55 -10.05 13.80
N LYS A 325 -6.15 -9.56 12.70
CA LYS A 325 -6.87 -10.37 11.71
C LYS A 325 -6.12 -10.42 10.38
N ASP A 326 -5.71 -9.27 9.85
CA ASP A 326 -4.93 -9.21 8.61
C ASP A 326 -3.48 -9.61 8.88
N ARG A 327 -3.12 -10.87 8.54
CA ARG A 327 -1.79 -11.45 8.80
C ARG A 327 -0.67 -10.76 8.01
N ASP A 328 -1.01 -10.24 6.83
CA ASP A 328 -0.08 -9.51 5.96
C ASP A 328 -0.17 -7.99 6.20
N SER A 329 -0.22 -7.57 7.48
CA SER A 329 -0.36 -6.17 7.83
C SER A 329 0.61 -5.71 8.93
N THR A 330 0.79 -4.39 9.00
CA THR A 330 1.60 -3.75 10.04
C THR A 330 0.94 -3.76 11.43
N VAL A 331 -0.37 -4.08 11.50
CA VAL A 331 -1.12 -4.23 12.75
C VAL A 331 -1.41 -5.68 13.14
N ARG A 332 -0.80 -6.65 12.44
CA ARG A 332 -1.00 -8.10 12.72
C ARG A 332 -0.70 -8.50 14.16
N GLY A 333 0.28 -7.85 14.79
CA GLY A 333 0.69 -8.12 16.18
C GLY A 333 -0.08 -7.31 17.24
N TYR A 334 -1.16 -6.63 16.88
CA TYR A 334 -1.99 -5.91 17.85
C TYR A 334 -3.00 -6.88 18.47
N GLY A 335 -2.75 -7.21 19.75
CA GLY A 335 -3.53 -8.18 20.52
C GLY A 335 -4.53 -7.55 21.49
N GLY A 336 -5.03 -8.35 22.42
CA GLY A 336 -5.93 -7.92 23.49
C GLY A 336 -7.21 -7.27 22.96
N ASN A 337 -7.57 -6.13 23.56
CA ASN A 337 -8.78 -5.39 23.21
C ASN A 337 -8.76 -4.84 21.77
N MET A 338 -7.59 -4.64 21.18
CA MET A 338 -7.47 -4.11 19.82
C MET A 338 -7.74 -5.17 18.74
N ALA A 339 -7.42 -6.44 19.01
CA ALA A 339 -7.54 -7.51 18.03
C ALA A 339 -8.99 -7.70 17.57
N GLY A 340 -9.24 -7.51 16.28
CA GLY A 340 -10.57 -7.65 15.65
C GLY A 340 -11.59 -6.57 16.04
N SER A 341 -11.18 -5.51 16.77
CA SER A 341 -12.04 -4.36 17.09
C SER A 341 -11.47 -3.04 16.58
N THR A 342 -10.23 -3.05 16.09
CA THR A 342 -9.54 -1.84 15.60
C THR A 342 -9.19 -2.03 14.13
N ILE A 343 -9.55 -1.05 13.31
CA ILE A 343 -9.17 -0.92 11.91
C ILE A 343 -8.20 0.24 11.86
N ALA A 344 -6.92 0.00 11.50
CA ALA A 344 -5.94 1.06 11.64
C ALA A 344 -4.78 0.98 10.65
N LYS A 345 -4.12 2.13 10.48
CA LYS A 345 -2.87 2.32 9.77
C LYS A 345 -1.79 2.82 10.72
N THR A 346 -0.63 2.18 10.70
CA THR A 346 0.56 2.62 11.42
C THR A 346 1.39 3.58 10.58
N GLY A 347 2.10 4.50 11.24
CA GLY A 347 3.15 5.31 10.64
C GLY A 347 4.46 5.25 11.42
N SER A 348 5.59 5.35 10.73
CA SER A 348 6.93 5.43 11.31
C SER A 348 7.87 6.11 10.33
N VAL A 349 8.48 7.17 10.78
CA VAL A 349 9.64 7.83 10.16
C VAL A 349 10.66 8.13 11.26
N ASN A 350 11.84 8.63 10.91
CA ASN A 350 12.91 8.79 11.89
C ASN A 350 12.48 9.57 13.16
N LYS A 351 11.62 10.58 13.02
CA LYS A 351 11.21 11.46 14.12
C LYS A 351 9.75 11.29 14.57
N ALA A 352 9.00 10.35 13.98
CA ALA A 352 7.59 10.20 14.31
C ALA A 352 7.12 8.74 14.35
N LYS A 353 6.18 8.49 15.26
CA LYS A 353 5.42 7.25 15.36
C LYS A 353 3.94 7.57 15.46
N THR A 354 3.12 6.97 14.62
CA THR A 354 1.71 7.35 14.48
C THR A 354 0.81 6.13 14.31
N LEU A 355 -0.45 6.29 14.69
CA LEU A 355 -1.52 5.32 14.47
C LEU A 355 -2.84 6.07 14.27
N ALA A 356 -3.58 5.74 13.23
CA ALA A 356 -4.90 6.34 12.98
C ALA A 356 -5.87 5.30 12.41
N GLY A 357 -7.15 5.42 12.75
CA GLY A 357 -8.17 4.47 12.31
C GLY A 357 -9.48 4.58 13.04
N SER A 358 -10.24 3.49 13.07
CA SER A 358 -11.45 3.37 13.87
C SER A 358 -11.39 2.22 14.88
N ILE A 359 -12.21 2.34 15.91
CA ILE A 359 -12.37 1.34 16.97
C ILE A 359 -13.86 1.03 17.10
N SER A 360 -14.22 -0.23 16.99
CA SER A 360 -15.56 -0.70 17.33
C SER A 360 -15.63 -1.04 18.81
N THR A 361 -16.52 -0.33 19.54
CA THR A 361 -16.75 -0.51 20.99
C THR A 361 -18.20 -0.88 21.26
N LYS A 362 -18.51 -1.32 22.48
CA LYS A 362 -19.89 -1.61 22.87
C LYS A 362 -20.77 -0.35 22.86
N ASN A 363 -20.18 0.84 23.07
CA ASN A 363 -20.89 2.11 23.03
C ASN A 363 -20.95 2.76 21.64
N GLY A 364 -20.42 2.11 20.61
CA GLY A 364 -20.40 2.61 19.25
C GLY A 364 -18.99 2.65 18.63
N GLU A 365 -18.93 3.14 17.41
CA GLU A 365 -17.68 3.32 16.69
C GLU A 365 -17.02 4.68 17.01
N ILE A 366 -15.70 4.68 17.06
CA ILE A 366 -14.88 5.85 17.36
C ILE A 366 -13.76 5.96 16.33
N TYR A 367 -13.62 7.09 15.66
CA TYR A 367 -12.45 7.43 14.87
C TYR A 367 -11.39 8.05 15.76
N PHE A 368 -10.12 7.71 15.54
CA PHE A 368 -9.03 8.18 16.38
C PHE A 368 -7.73 8.41 15.59
N ALA A 369 -6.90 9.30 16.10
CA ALA A 369 -5.51 9.43 15.71
C ALA A 369 -4.62 9.59 16.94
N VAL A 370 -3.42 9.03 16.88
CA VAL A 370 -2.35 9.22 17.86
C VAL A 370 -1.09 9.58 17.09
N LEU A 371 -0.61 10.78 17.31
CA LEU A 371 0.56 11.35 16.65
C LEU A 371 1.64 11.57 17.71
N MET A 372 2.80 10.94 17.55
CA MET A 372 3.94 11.11 18.45
C MET A 372 5.14 11.59 17.64
N HIS A 373 5.76 12.67 18.09
CA HIS A 373 6.92 13.30 17.46
C HIS A 373 8.02 13.55 18.49
N THR A 374 9.26 13.51 18.03
CA THR A 374 10.46 13.90 18.80
C THR A 374 11.47 14.56 17.87
N ASP A 375 12.19 15.56 18.38
CA ASP A 375 13.29 16.20 17.62
C ASP A 375 14.56 15.34 17.56
N GLN A 376 14.63 14.30 18.40
CA GLN A 376 15.77 13.39 18.45
C GLN A 376 15.61 12.24 17.46
N ASP A 377 16.73 11.80 16.87
CA ASP A 377 16.74 10.61 16.05
C ASP A 377 16.36 9.37 16.87
N GLN A 378 15.47 8.56 16.33
CA GLN A 378 14.99 7.36 16.97
C GLN A 378 15.76 6.14 16.53
N ASN A 379 16.13 5.30 17.48
CA ASN A 379 16.59 3.95 17.23
C ASN A 379 15.42 2.94 17.33
N ARG A 380 15.71 1.67 17.08
CA ARG A 380 14.70 0.61 17.07
C ARG A 380 14.03 0.41 18.45
N SER A 381 14.77 0.63 19.55
CA SER A 381 14.25 0.53 20.92
C SER A 381 13.25 1.64 21.21
N ASP A 382 13.59 2.87 20.80
CA ASP A 382 12.73 4.04 20.97
C ASP A 382 11.38 3.85 20.26
N TRP A 383 11.41 3.30 19.05
CA TRP A 383 10.19 2.95 18.33
C TRP A 383 9.34 1.89 19.02
N GLY A 384 9.99 0.96 19.74
CA GLY A 384 9.30 -0.01 20.59
C GLY A 384 8.52 0.66 21.71
N VAL A 385 9.17 1.58 22.43
CA VAL A 385 8.56 2.37 23.53
C VAL A 385 7.38 3.21 23.01
N ALA A 386 7.59 4.00 21.95
CA ALA A 386 6.53 4.82 21.35
C ALA A 386 5.34 3.97 20.87
N SER A 387 5.61 2.83 20.24
CA SER A 387 4.56 1.88 19.85
C SER A 387 3.74 1.37 21.03
N GLN A 388 4.40 1.07 22.14
CA GLN A 388 3.71 0.59 23.34
C GLN A 388 2.86 1.69 23.97
N GLN A 389 3.35 2.93 24.02
CA GLN A 389 2.57 4.07 24.52
C GLN A 389 1.31 4.30 23.65
N ILE A 390 1.43 4.25 22.32
CA ILE A 390 0.28 4.34 21.41
C ILE A 390 -0.74 3.24 21.70
N LYS A 391 -0.31 1.98 21.83
CA LYS A 391 -1.20 0.85 22.13
C LYS A 391 -1.91 1.03 23.47
N THR A 392 -1.22 1.53 24.48
CA THR A 392 -1.80 1.79 25.80
C THR A 392 -2.89 2.86 25.73
N LYS A 393 -2.63 3.99 25.03
CA LYS A 393 -3.62 5.06 24.84
C LYS A 393 -4.88 4.54 24.12
N VAL A 394 -4.71 3.76 23.06
CA VAL A 394 -5.84 3.18 22.30
C VAL A 394 -6.59 2.13 23.12
N ALA A 395 -5.90 1.26 23.85
CA ALA A 395 -6.53 0.29 24.74
C ALA A 395 -7.34 0.97 25.85
N GLN A 396 -6.85 2.09 26.39
CA GLN A 396 -7.59 2.91 27.35
C GLN A 396 -8.85 3.50 26.72
N LEU A 397 -8.77 4.07 25.51
CA LEU A 397 -9.93 4.60 24.79
C LEU A 397 -10.99 3.51 24.55
N ILE A 398 -10.59 2.27 24.23
CA ILE A 398 -11.50 1.14 24.11
C ILE A 398 -12.20 0.85 25.45
N SER A 399 -11.43 0.81 26.54
CA SER A 399 -11.95 0.45 27.86
C SER A 399 -12.92 1.49 28.39
N THR A 400 -12.64 2.79 28.22
CA THR A 400 -13.51 3.89 28.66
C THR A 400 -14.82 3.98 27.87
N ASN A 401 -14.87 3.34 26.68
CA ASN A 401 -16.05 3.30 25.81
C ASN A 401 -16.77 1.93 25.84
N GLY A 402 -16.78 1.27 26.99
CA GLY A 402 -17.56 0.05 27.22
C GLY A 402 -16.86 -1.24 26.79
N GLY A 403 -15.60 -1.17 26.37
CA GLY A 403 -14.81 -2.31 25.94
C GLY A 403 -14.96 -2.63 24.43
N PRO A 404 -14.19 -3.62 23.95
CA PRO A 404 -14.14 -3.92 22.51
C PRO A 404 -15.42 -4.63 22.01
N LYS A 405 -15.85 -4.28 20.81
CA LYS A 405 -16.80 -5.01 19.99
C LYS A 405 -16.10 -5.50 18.73
N LYS A 406 -16.13 -6.78 18.44
CA LYS A 406 -15.48 -7.33 17.24
C LYS A 406 -16.21 -6.88 15.98
N VAL A 407 -15.45 -6.42 14.98
CA VAL A 407 -16.01 -6.17 13.64
C VAL A 407 -16.32 -7.50 12.96
N ASN A 408 -17.37 -7.54 12.15
CA ASN A 408 -17.68 -8.68 11.31
C ASN A 408 -16.77 -8.66 10.10
N TYR A 409 -15.64 -9.39 10.18
CA TYR A 409 -14.58 -9.31 9.19
C TYR A 409 -13.98 -10.69 8.92
N THR A 410 -13.86 -11.03 7.63
CA THR A 410 -13.08 -12.17 7.15
C THR A 410 -11.83 -11.64 6.46
N GLU A 411 -10.67 -12.20 6.81
CA GLU A 411 -9.38 -11.78 6.23
C GLU A 411 -9.42 -11.82 4.70
N GLN A 412 -9.13 -10.69 4.09
CA GLN A 412 -9.01 -10.55 2.66
C GLN A 412 -7.53 -10.60 2.27
N LEU A 413 -7.20 -11.47 1.32
CA LEU A 413 -5.88 -11.50 0.68
C LEU A 413 -6.00 -10.86 -0.70
N PRO A 414 -5.85 -9.52 -0.82
CA PRO A 414 -6.10 -8.83 -2.07
C PRO A 414 -5.10 -9.27 -3.13
N LEU A 415 -5.61 -9.84 -4.22
CA LEU A 415 -4.88 -10.05 -5.47
C LEU A 415 -5.01 -8.81 -6.35
N PRO A 416 -4.07 -8.56 -7.27
CA PRO A 416 -4.16 -7.45 -8.21
C PRO A 416 -5.20 -7.68 -9.32
N PHE A 417 -5.92 -8.79 -9.29
CA PHE A 417 -6.97 -9.18 -10.23
C PHE A 417 -8.06 -9.99 -9.52
N ASP A 418 -9.22 -10.11 -10.15
CA ASP A 418 -10.37 -10.92 -9.73
C ASP A 418 -11.12 -11.50 -10.95
N ALA A 419 -12.32 -12.07 -10.74
CA ALA A 419 -13.14 -12.64 -11.80
C ALA A 419 -13.58 -11.62 -12.89
N LYS A 420 -13.45 -10.32 -12.67
CA LYS A 420 -13.73 -9.27 -13.67
C LYS A 420 -12.47 -8.81 -14.42
N SER A 421 -11.33 -9.41 -14.11
CA SER A 421 -10.03 -9.06 -14.73
C SER A 421 -9.69 -9.86 -15.97
N TYR A 422 -10.47 -10.90 -16.31
CA TYR A 422 -10.24 -11.66 -17.54
C TYR A 422 -10.13 -10.75 -18.75
N LEU A 423 -9.20 -11.09 -19.68
CA LEU A 423 -9.09 -10.38 -20.95
C LEU A 423 -10.40 -10.50 -21.73
N VAL A 424 -11.06 -9.35 -21.91
CA VAL A 424 -12.24 -9.25 -22.76
C VAL A 424 -11.77 -8.79 -24.13
N SER A 425 -11.80 -9.68 -25.11
CA SER A 425 -11.69 -9.29 -26.51
C SER A 425 -13.09 -9.08 -27.06
N PRO A 426 -13.35 -7.98 -27.77
CA PRO A 426 -14.51 -7.95 -28.65
C PRO A 426 -14.28 -9.07 -29.68
N THR A 427 -15.15 -10.09 -29.65
CA THR A 427 -15.21 -11.27 -30.50
C THR A 427 -14.06 -11.46 -31.50
N VAL A 428 -13.14 -12.37 -31.18
CA VAL A 428 -12.17 -12.90 -32.15
C VAL A 428 -12.96 -13.72 -33.15
N PRO A 429 -13.03 -13.37 -34.45
CA PRO A 429 -13.46 -14.33 -35.44
C PRO A 429 -12.46 -15.50 -35.37
N ALA A 430 -12.99 -16.71 -35.27
CA ALA A 430 -12.18 -17.92 -35.31
C ALA A 430 -11.19 -17.81 -36.46
N VAL A 431 -9.89 -17.90 -36.21
CA VAL A 431 -8.89 -18.04 -37.24
C VAL A 431 -9.24 -19.33 -37.97
N VAL A 432 -9.85 -19.20 -39.15
CA VAL A 432 -10.12 -20.32 -40.05
C VAL A 432 -8.75 -20.84 -40.44
N ALA A 433 -8.35 -21.97 -39.82
CA ALA A 433 -7.22 -22.74 -40.31
C ALA A 433 -7.53 -23.17 -41.74
N LYS A 434 -6.95 -22.48 -42.71
CA LYS A 434 -6.89 -23.03 -44.08
C LYS A 434 -6.08 -24.33 -43.97
N LYS A 435 -6.76 -25.44 -44.32
CA LYS A 435 -6.16 -26.76 -44.54
C LYS A 435 -5.09 -26.71 -45.62
#